data_f644d36ee297033baf95dced863f6093
#
_entry.id   f644d36ee297033baf95dced863f6093
#
_cell.length_a   1.000
_cell.length_b   1.000
_cell.length_c   1.000
_cell.angle_alpha   90.00
_cell.angle_beta   90.00
_cell.angle_gamma   90.00
#
_symmetry.space_group_name_H-M   'P 1'
#
loop_
_entity.id
_entity.type
_entity.pdbx_description
1 polymer ?
#
loop_
_entity_poly.entity_id
_entity_poly.type
_entity_poly.pdbx_seq_one_letter_code
_entity_poly.pdbx_strand_id
1 'polypeptide(L)'
;MDLLDNLWFGFEAAASPINLLFCLIGCMLGTLIGVLPGIGPVATIAMLLPVTYGLDPLAALIMLAGIYYGAQYGGSTTAILVNIPGETSSVVTCLDGHQMALRGRAGVALATAALGSFFAGSVGTVLVAAFGPVLAAFSQQFNSPDRKSVV
;
A
#
# COMPACT_ATOMS: atom_id res chain seq x y z
N MET A 1 3.16 24.38 -13.53
CA MET A 1 3.93 23.62 -12.53
C MET A 1 4.37 22.34 -13.21
N ASP A 2 5.67 22.14 -13.30
CA ASP A 2 6.22 20.97 -13.96
C ASP A 2 6.04 19.72 -13.07
N LEU A 3 6.06 18.54 -13.69
CA LEU A 3 5.89 17.26 -13.00
C LEU A 3 6.87 17.14 -11.80
N LEU A 4 8.10 17.64 -11.99
CA LEU A 4 9.14 17.62 -10.96
C LEU A 4 8.80 18.53 -9.78
N ASP A 5 8.22 19.70 -10.02
CA ASP A 5 7.80 20.62 -8.95
C ASP A 5 6.69 20.00 -8.09
N ASN A 6 5.72 19.33 -8.73
CA ASN A 6 4.64 18.66 -8.03
C ASN A 6 5.15 17.46 -7.22
N LEU A 7 6.10 16.70 -7.75
CA LEU A 7 6.73 15.58 -7.03
C LEU A 7 7.53 16.07 -5.83
N TRP A 8 8.28 17.18 -5.99
CA TRP A 8 9.05 17.76 -4.90
C TRP A 8 8.15 18.28 -3.79
N PHE A 9 7.09 19.00 -4.14
CA PHE A 9 6.09 19.48 -3.18
C PHE A 9 5.44 18.33 -2.42
N GLY A 10 5.04 17.26 -3.14
CA GLY A 10 4.46 16.05 -2.52
C GLY A 10 5.43 15.36 -1.57
N PHE A 11 6.72 15.29 -1.94
CA PHE A 11 7.76 14.69 -1.11
C PHE A 11 8.01 15.52 0.16
N GLU A 12 8.10 16.84 0.05
CA GLU A 12 8.27 17.74 1.19
C GLU A 12 7.09 17.63 2.18
N ALA A 13 5.87 17.59 1.66
CA ALA A 13 4.67 17.43 2.46
C ALA A 13 4.65 16.06 3.17
N ALA A 14 5.02 14.98 2.48
CA ALA A 14 5.08 13.63 3.04
C ALA A 14 6.21 13.48 4.07
N ALA A 15 7.35 14.16 3.87
CA ALA A 15 8.50 14.10 4.75
C ALA A 15 8.34 14.91 6.05
N SER A 16 7.22 15.62 6.23
CA SER A 16 6.97 16.32 7.50
C SER A 16 6.93 15.33 8.68
N PRO A 17 7.46 15.69 9.86
CA PRO A 17 7.57 14.76 10.99
C PRO A 17 6.22 14.18 11.42
N ILE A 18 5.16 14.96 11.34
CA ILE A 18 3.81 14.54 11.72
C ILE A 18 3.25 13.52 10.73
N ASN A 19 3.47 13.71 9.43
CA ASN A 19 3.03 12.80 8.38
C ASN A 19 3.81 11.49 8.39
N LEU A 20 5.12 11.55 8.68
CA LEU A 20 5.93 10.35 8.91
C LEU A 20 5.46 9.55 10.13
N LEU A 21 5.03 10.23 11.20
CA LEU A 21 4.45 9.57 12.37
C LEU A 21 3.14 8.85 12.00
N PHE A 22 2.24 9.49 11.26
CA PHE A 22 1.00 8.85 10.80
C PHE A 22 1.26 7.70 9.84
N CYS A 23 2.25 7.83 8.95
CA CYS A 23 2.70 6.74 8.09
C CYS A 23 3.19 5.54 8.90
N LEU A 24 4.02 5.78 9.91
CA LEU A 24 4.54 4.74 10.81
C LEU A 24 3.41 4.04 11.57
N ILE A 25 2.51 4.80 12.18
CA ILE A 25 1.35 4.27 12.90
C ILE A 25 0.48 3.44 11.95
N GLY A 26 0.19 3.96 10.76
CA GLY A 26 -0.55 3.25 9.73
C GLY A 26 0.11 1.93 9.34
N CYS A 27 1.41 1.95 9.09
CA CYS A 27 2.18 0.77 8.73
C CYS A 27 2.16 -0.29 9.85
N MET A 28 2.31 0.11 11.11
CA MET A 28 2.24 -0.80 12.26
C MET A 28 0.85 -1.43 12.41
N LEU A 29 -0.19 -0.62 12.37
CA LEU A 29 -1.58 -1.11 12.46
C LEU A 29 -1.93 -2.01 11.28
N GLY A 30 -1.53 -1.61 10.07
CA GLY A 30 -1.71 -2.40 8.86
C GLY A 30 -1.02 -3.75 8.95
N THR A 31 0.23 -3.79 9.41
CA THR A 31 0.99 -5.04 9.58
C THR A 31 0.35 -5.95 10.61
N LEU A 32 -0.08 -5.42 11.77
CA LEU A 32 -0.73 -6.19 12.82
C LEU A 32 -2.02 -6.87 12.34
N ILE A 33 -2.84 -6.16 11.59
CA ILE A 33 -4.08 -6.73 11.02
C ILE A 33 -3.78 -7.63 9.82
N GLY A 34 -2.84 -7.22 8.97
CA GLY A 34 -2.45 -7.96 7.77
C GLY A 34 -1.81 -9.33 8.04
N VAL A 35 -1.28 -9.54 9.25
CA VAL A 35 -0.81 -10.87 9.71
C VAL A 35 -2.00 -11.85 9.87
N LEU A 36 -3.24 -11.36 9.99
CA LEU A 36 -4.40 -12.24 10.05
C LEU A 36 -4.71 -12.82 8.67
N PRO A 37 -4.67 -14.16 8.50
CA PRO A 37 -4.86 -14.78 7.21
C PRO A 37 -6.24 -14.47 6.62
N GLY A 38 -6.28 -14.11 5.34
CA GLY A 38 -7.51 -13.81 4.62
C GLY A 38 -8.04 -12.37 4.79
N ILE A 39 -7.41 -11.56 5.64
CA ILE A 39 -7.71 -10.12 5.76
C ILE A 39 -6.72 -9.36 4.88
N GLY A 40 -7.07 -9.18 3.62
CA GLY A 40 -6.24 -8.41 2.69
C GLY A 40 -6.22 -6.91 3.01
N PRO A 41 -5.36 -6.13 2.32
CA PRO A 41 -5.17 -4.71 2.59
C PRO A 41 -6.44 -3.87 2.41
N VAL A 42 -7.33 -4.26 1.50
CA VAL A 42 -8.61 -3.56 1.27
C VAL A 42 -9.52 -3.67 2.49
N ALA A 43 -9.66 -4.87 3.06
CA ALA A 43 -10.46 -5.06 4.27
C ALA A 43 -9.82 -4.34 5.46
N THR A 44 -8.50 -4.38 5.59
CA THR A 44 -7.75 -3.66 6.63
C THR A 44 -7.99 -2.15 6.55
N ILE A 45 -7.93 -1.56 5.36
CA ILE A 45 -8.25 -0.15 5.14
C ILE A 45 -9.69 0.13 5.57
N ALA A 46 -10.66 -0.67 5.12
CA ALA A 46 -12.06 -0.48 5.45
C ALA A 46 -12.31 -0.52 6.97
N MET A 47 -11.64 -1.39 7.70
CA MET A 47 -11.73 -1.49 9.17
C MET A 47 -11.10 -0.29 9.87
N LEU A 48 -10.00 0.25 9.35
CA LEU A 48 -9.23 1.34 9.97
C LEU A 48 -9.62 2.72 9.44
N LEU A 49 -10.44 2.81 8.40
CA LEU A 49 -10.89 4.08 7.84
C LEU A 49 -11.48 5.05 8.89
N PRO A 50 -12.30 4.60 9.85
CA PRO A 50 -12.84 5.50 10.89
C PRO A 50 -11.78 6.17 11.75
N VAL A 51 -10.60 5.56 11.91
CA VAL A 51 -9.48 6.13 12.69
C VAL A 51 -8.93 7.40 12.02
N THR A 52 -9.11 7.54 10.70
CA THR A 52 -8.59 8.69 9.95
C THR A 52 -9.55 9.88 9.89
N TYR A 53 -10.80 9.76 10.35
CA TYR A 53 -11.81 10.82 10.19
C TYR A 53 -11.51 12.13 10.93
N GLY A 54 -10.69 12.10 11.96
CA GLY A 54 -10.30 13.30 12.71
C GLY A 54 -8.99 13.93 12.23
N LEU A 55 -8.37 13.39 11.19
CA LEU A 55 -7.08 13.84 10.68
C LEU A 55 -7.24 14.82 9.53
N ASP A 56 -6.20 15.65 9.33
CA ASP A 56 -6.07 16.42 8.09
C ASP A 56 -6.09 15.48 6.87
N PRO A 57 -6.74 15.85 5.76
CA PRO A 57 -6.89 14.99 4.59
C PRO A 57 -5.57 14.40 4.06
N LEU A 58 -4.49 15.18 4.06
CA LEU A 58 -3.18 14.71 3.62
C LEU A 58 -2.61 13.66 4.58
N ALA A 59 -2.67 13.93 5.89
CA ALA A 59 -2.23 13.00 6.92
C ALA A 59 -3.05 11.69 6.91
N ALA A 60 -4.36 11.79 6.67
CA ALA A 60 -5.25 10.64 6.53
C ALA A 60 -4.85 9.77 5.33
N LEU A 61 -4.61 10.36 4.16
CA LEU A 61 -4.15 9.63 2.97
C LEU A 61 -2.80 8.95 3.19
N ILE A 62 -1.86 9.63 3.83
CA ILE A 62 -0.54 9.07 4.15
C ILE A 62 -0.67 7.90 5.14
N MET A 63 -1.51 8.05 6.16
CA MET A 63 -1.80 6.97 7.10
C MET A 63 -2.45 5.76 6.42
N LEU A 64 -3.42 5.97 5.54
CA LEU A 64 -4.07 4.90 4.76
C LEU A 64 -3.10 4.19 3.82
N ALA A 65 -2.18 4.93 3.18
CA ALA A 65 -1.10 4.34 2.41
C ALA A 65 -0.19 3.46 3.28
N GLY A 66 0.17 3.95 4.48
CA GLY A 66 0.92 3.17 5.47
C GLY A 66 0.19 1.88 5.87
N ILE A 67 -1.13 1.96 6.13
CA ILE A 67 -1.97 0.79 6.44
C ILE A 67 -1.95 -0.22 5.29
N TYR A 68 -2.06 0.25 4.05
CA TYR A 68 -2.01 -0.61 2.87
C TYR A 68 -0.70 -1.38 2.78
N TYR A 69 0.44 -0.68 2.83
CA TYR A 69 1.76 -1.31 2.75
C TYR A 69 2.03 -2.23 3.94
N GLY A 70 1.60 -1.83 5.14
CA GLY A 70 1.72 -2.66 6.33
C GLY A 70 0.94 -3.96 6.20
N ALA A 71 -0.31 -3.90 5.73
CA ALA A 71 -1.16 -5.08 5.53
C ALA A 71 -0.59 -6.03 4.46
N GLN A 72 -0.05 -5.49 3.36
CA GLN A 72 0.64 -6.26 2.34
C GLN A 72 1.84 -7.03 2.91
N TYR A 73 2.66 -6.37 3.71
CA TYR A 73 3.82 -7.01 4.32
C TYR A 73 3.40 -8.04 5.38
N GLY A 74 2.35 -7.75 6.16
CA GLY A 74 1.77 -8.69 7.11
C GLY A 74 1.29 -9.98 6.44
N GLY A 75 0.58 -9.87 5.31
CA GLY A 75 0.13 -11.02 4.51
C GLY A 75 1.28 -11.84 3.93
N SER A 76 2.35 -11.18 3.50
CA SER A 76 3.57 -11.87 3.04
C SER A 76 4.29 -12.58 4.20
N THR A 77 4.25 -12.03 5.40
CA THR A 77 4.85 -12.64 6.59
C THR A 77 4.17 -13.97 6.93
N THR A 78 2.84 -14.03 6.94
CA THR A 78 2.10 -15.28 7.16
C THR A 78 2.30 -16.28 6.03
N ALA A 79 2.36 -15.83 4.80
CA ALA A 79 2.68 -16.67 3.65
C ALA A 79 4.02 -17.40 3.84
N ILE A 80 5.05 -16.67 4.27
CA ILE A 80 6.40 -17.22 4.48
C ILE A 80 6.45 -18.14 5.70
N LEU A 81 5.91 -17.70 6.84
CA LEU A 81 6.09 -18.41 8.12
C LEU A 81 5.13 -19.59 8.29
N VAL A 82 3.88 -19.43 7.87
CA VAL A 82 2.79 -20.36 8.17
C VAL A 82 2.23 -21.06 6.92
N ASN A 83 2.68 -20.67 5.74
CA ASN A 83 2.18 -21.16 4.44
C ASN A 83 0.68 -20.86 4.21
N ILE A 84 0.19 -19.79 4.81
CA ILE A 84 -1.17 -19.31 4.62
C ILE A 84 -1.10 -17.90 4.03
N PRO A 85 -1.51 -17.72 2.76
CA PRO A 85 -1.45 -16.40 2.14
C PRO A 85 -2.45 -15.45 2.82
N GLY A 86 -2.00 -14.24 3.15
CA GLY A 86 -2.88 -13.18 3.68
C GLY A 86 -3.80 -12.61 2.60
N GLU A 87 -3.36 -12.67 1.35
CA GLU A 87 -4.08 -12.18 0.18
C GLU A 87 -3.68 -12.94 -1.09
N THR A 88 -4.37 -12.70 -2.20
CA THR A 88 -4.14 -13.40 -3.47
C THR A 88 -2.74 -13.20 -4.03
N SER A 89 -2.14 -12.02 -3.86
CA SER A 89 -0.78 -11.73 -4.35
C SER A 89 0.29 -12.46 -3.55
N SER A 90 0.07 -12.75 -2.28
CA SER A 90 1.02 -13.45 -1.42
C SER A 90 1.05 -14.98 -1.61
N VAL A 91 0.15 -15.54 -2.43
CA VAL A 91 0.16 -16.97 -2.79
C VAL A 91 1.49 -17.39 -3.42
N VAL A 92 2.04 -16.55 -4.31
CA VAL A 92 3.34 -16.83 -4.95
C VAL A 92 4.47 -16.84 -3.92
N THR A 93 4.38 -16.00 -2.89
CA THR A 93 5.35 -15.94 -1.78
C THR A 93 5.36 -17.24 -0.95
N CYS A 94 4.23 -17.97 -0.88
CA CYS A 94 4.18 -19.29 -0.23
C CYS A 94 5.09 -20.30 -0.92
N LEU A 95 5.18 -20.28 -2.24
CA LEU A 95 5.91 -21.28 -3.00
C LEU A 95 7.39 -21.33 -2.66
N ASP A 96 8.05 -20.18 -2.70
CA ASP A 96 9.50 -20.09 -2.45
C ASP A 96 9.82 -19.66 -1.02
N GLY A 97 9.09 -18.67 -0.50
CA GLY A 97 9.34 -18.09 0.82
C GLY A 97 9.15 -19.09 1.95
N HIS A 98 8.08 -19.88 1.92
CA HIS A 98 7.84 -20.91 2.93
C HIS A 98 8.88 -22.04 2.85
N GLN A 99 9.30 -22.43 1.66
CA GLN A 99 10.37 -23.42 1.50
C GLN A 99 11.71 -22.93 2.08
N MET A 100 12.00 -21.63 1.95
CA MET A 100 13.15 -21.03 2.61
C MET A 100 12.99 -21.04 4.12
N ALA A 101 11.81 -20.78 4.65
CA ALA A 101 11.52 -20.82 6.08
C ALA A 101 11.74 -22.22 6.66
N LEU A 102 11.25 -23.27 6.00
CA LEU A 102 11.46 -24.67 6.39
C LEU A 102 12.94 -25.08 6.43
N ARG A 103 13.77 -24.43 5.61
CA ARG A 103 15.24 -24.62 5.60
C ARG A 103 15.97 -23.76 6.62
N GLY A 104 15.27 -23.17 7.58
CA GLY A 104 15.85 -22.28 8.61
C GLY A 104 16.24 -20.88 8.11
N ARG A 105 15.82 -20.48 6.91
CA ARG A 105 16.17 -19.19 6.27
C ARG A 105 14.99 -18.22 6.24
N ALA A 106 14.07 -18.29 7.19
CA ALA A 106 12.89 -17.43 7.27
C ALA A 106 13.25 -15.93 7.29
N GLY A 107 14.28 -15.55 8.07
CA GLY A 107 14.72 -14.15 8.12
C GLY A 107 15.19 -13.61 6.78
N VAL A 108 15.89 -14.43 5.99
CA VAL A 108 16.33 -14.06 4.64
C VAL A 108 15.12 -13.86 3.71
N ALA A 109 14.13 -14.76 3.78
CA ALA A 109 12.90 -14.66 2.98
C ALA A 109 12.12 -13.39 3.31
N LEU A 110 11.94 -13.08 4.61
CA LEU A 110 11.26 -11.86 5.07
C LEU A 110 12.00 -10.60 4.65
N ALA A 111 13.33 -10.57 4.81
CA ALA A 111 14.14 -9.42 4.39
C ALA A 111 14.09 -9.20 2.86
N THR A 112 14.15 -10.28 2.09
CA THR A 112 14.04 -10.19 0.63
C THR A 112 12.66 -9.69 0.21
N ALA A 113 11.59 -10.16 0.85
CA ALA A 113 10.23 -9.67 0.60
C ALA A 113 10.10 -8.17 0.94
N ALA A 114 10.64 -7.72 2.07
CA ALA A 114 10.61 -6.32 2.47
C ALA A 114 11.37 -5.42 1.50
N LEU A 115 12.62 -5.78 1.15
CA LEU A 115 13.45 -5.00 0.23
C LEU A 115 12.86 -5.00 -1.19
N GLY A 116 12.39 -6.14 -1.67
CA GLY A 116 11.74 -6.27 -2.97
C GLY A 116 10.48 -5.42 -3.07
N SER A 117 9.63 -5.45 -2.03
CA SER A 117 8.42 -4.62 -1.95
C SER A 117 8.73 -3.14 -1.90
N PHE A 118 9.76 -2.74 -1.16
CA PHE A 118 10.21 -1.34 -1.10
C PHE A 118 10.65 -0.85 -2.49
N PHE A 119 11.47 -1.63 -3.16
CA PHE A 119 11.97 -1.26 -4.50
C PHE A 119 10.84 -1.22 -5.54
N ALA A 120 10.01 -2.26 -5.58
CA ALA A 120 8.87 -2.33 -6.50
C ALA A 120 7.84 -1.21 -6.22
N GLY A 121 7.56 -0.93 -4.96
CA GLY A 121 6.66 0.15 -4.55
C GLY A 121 7.20 1.53 -4.93
N SER A 122 8.50 1.78 -4.75
CA SER A 122 9.13 3.05 -5.14
C SER A 122 9.08 3.26 -6.65
N VAL A 123 9.44 2.25 -7.44
CA VAL A 123 9.36 2.31 -8.91
C VAL A 123 7.91 2.46 -9.37
N GLY A 124 6.98 1.70 -8.79
CA GLY A 124 5.55 1.77 -9.09
C GLY A 124 4.97 3.15 -8.82
N THR A 125 5.33 3.77 -7.70
CA THR A 125 4.87 5.13 -7.35
C THR A 125 5.37 6.17 -8.35
N VAL A 126 6.63 6.10 -8.76
CA VAL A 126 7.18 6.99 -9.79
C VAL A 126 6.46 6.81 -11.13
N LEU A 127 6.20 5.56 -11.54
CA LEU A 127 5.45 5.29 -12.76
C LEU A 127 4.02 5.82 -12.68
N VAL A 128 3.32 5.60 -11.58
CA VAL A 128 1.96 6.15 -11.37
C VAL A 128 1.98 7.67 -11.39
N ALA A 129 2.96 8.32 -10.78
CA ALA A 129 3.08 9.77 -10.81
C ALA A 129 3.33 10.30 -12.24
N ALA A 130 4.14 9.60 -13.04
CA ALA A 130 4.44 10.00 -14.41
C ALA A 130 3.25 9.79 -15.36
N PHE A 131 2.54 8.67 -15.25
CA PHE A 131 1.44 8.30 -16.15
C PHE A 131 0.05 8.68 -15.63
N GLY A 132 -0.09 8.97 -14.33
CA GLY A 132 -1.35 9.29 -13.67
C GLY A 132 -2.15 10.41 -14.35
N PRO A 133 -1.56 11.56 -14.68
CA PRO A 133 -2.26 12.64 -15.37
C PRO A 133 -2.82 12.23 -16.73
N VAL A 134 -2.09 11.42 -17.49
CA VAL A 134 -2.53 10.90 -18.81
C VAL A 134 -3.71 9.93 -18.62
N LEU A 135 -3.62 9.02 -17.66
CA LEU A 135 -4.69 8.08 -17.35
C LEU A 135 -5.94 8.79 -16.82
N ALA A 136 -5.78 9.83 -16.00
CA ALA A 136 -6.88 10.64 -15.49
C ALA A 136 -7.60 11.38 -16.62
N ALA A 137 -6.86 12.00 -17.54
CA ALA A 137 -7.43 12.67 -18.70
C ALA A 137 -8.21 11.69 -19.60
N PHE A 138 -7.67 10.50 -19.81
CA PHE A 138 -8.34 9.45 -20.59
C PHE A 138 -9.60 8.94 -19.87
N SER A 139 -9.54 8.71 -18.57
CA SER A 139 -10.67 8.25 -17.75
C SER A 139 -11.84 9.26 -17.77
N GLN A 140 -11.53 10.56 -17.77
CA GLN A 140 -12.57 11.60 -17.82
C GLN A 140 -13.36 11.59 -19.12
N GLN A 141 -12.78 11.11 -20.24
CA GLN A 141 -13.49 10.95 -21.50
C GLN A 141 -14.56 9.85 -21.44
N PHE A 142 -14.40 8.85 -20.59
CA PHE A 142 -15.36 7.76 -20.40
C PHE A 142 -16.37 8.02 -19.28
N ASN A 143 -16.17 9.04 -18.44
CA ASN A 143 -16.98 9.28 -17.24
C ASN A 143 -18.03 10.39 -17.46
N SER A 144 -18.63 10.45 -18.63
CA SER A 144 -19.81 11.29 -18.85
C SER A 144 -20.96 10.46 -19.42
N PRO A 145 -21.74 9.75 -18.59
CA PRO A 145 -23.15 9.65 -18.87
C PRO A 145 -23.73 11.02 -18.53
N ASP A 146 -24.15 11.71 -19.57
CA ASP A 146 -24.77 13.00 -19.53
C ASP A 146 -25.91 13.00 -18.49
N ARG A 147 -25.73 13.70 -17.37
CA ARG A 147 -26.79 13.93 -16.36
C ARG A 147 -27.94 14.78 -16.92
N LYS A 148 -27.90 15.13 -18.22
CA LYS A 148 -28.90 15.95 -18.91
C LYS A 148 -30.02 15.15 -19.54
N SER A 149 -30.03 13.81 -19.50
CA SER A 149 -31.08 13.00 -20.10
C SER A 149 -32.07 12.39 -19.10
N VAL A 150 -32.12 12.86 -17.87
CA VAL A 150 -33.13 12.45 -16.88
C VAL A 150 -33.81 13.71 -16.30
N VAL A 151 -34.58 14.40 -17.14
CA VAL A 151 -35.68 15.27 -16.74
C VAL A 151 -36.77 15.12 -17.78
#